data_e1efbf635b22d7d608aad13743ee21fd
#
_entry.id   e1efbf635b22d7d608aad13743ee21fd
#
_cell.length_a   1.000
_cell.length_b   1.000
_cell.length_c   1.000
_cell.angle_alpha   90.00
_cell.angle_beta   90.00
_cell.angle_gamma   90.00
#
_symmetry.space_group_name_H-M   'P 1'
#
loop_
_entity.id
_entity.type
_entity.pdbx_description
1 polymer ?
#
loop_
_entity_poly.entity_id
_entity_poly.type
_entity_poly.pdbx_seq_one_letter_code
_entity_poly.pdbx_strand_id
1 'polypeptide(L)'
;MFHWLEKNPFFFAVGVFIVIAFAGLIEILPNFAEASRPIAGLKPYTVLELAGKNVYKKDTCIACHSQLIRPFKSETDRYGQVSLSGEYAYDRPFLWGSKRTGPDLHRVGNYRTTDWHENHMWDPKSVVPQSIMPAYKHMFTNRADIKTAYAEAVTFKNIFATPYGDEIKGTKEACEAYKPKVLEEAKLIAADMKNQDVKDAVAKGEIPEIVAIIAYLNRLK
;
A
#
# COMPACT_ATOMS: atom_id res chain seq x y z
N MET A 1 -31.02 1.52 39.42
CA MET A 1 -30.23 0.57 38.58
C MET A 1 -28.82 1.11 38.33
N PHE A 2 -28.65 2.34 37.87
CA PHE A 2 -27.32 2.91 37.62
C PHE A 2 -26.46 3.11 38.86
N HIS A 3 -27.04 3.53 39.98
CA HIS A 3 -26.32 3.68 41.24
C HIS A 3 -25.69 2.39 41.81
N TRP A 4 -26.25 1.22 41.47
CA TRP A 4 -25.63 -0.06 41.81
C TRP A 4 -24.39 -0.31 40.93
N LEU A 5 -24.47 0.00 39.66
CA LEU A 5 -23.36 -0.12 38.70
C LEU A 5 -22.18 0.78 39.10
N GLU A 6 -22.47 2.01 39.50
CA GLU A 6 -21.46 2.98 39.98
C GLU A 6 -20.70 2.49 41.21
N LYS A 7 -21.39 1.75 42.10
CA LYS A 7 -20.78 1.15 43.30
C LYS A 7 -20.01 -0.13 43.03
N ASN A 8 -20.13 -0.72 41.82
CA ASN A 8 -19.51 -1.96 41.46
C ASN A 8 -18.64 -1.77 40.20
N PRO A 9 -17.41 -1.25 40.35
CA PRO A 9 -16.57 -0.83 39.23
C PRO A 9 -16.25 -1.96 38.23
N PHE A 10 -16.16 -3.21 38.69
CA PHE A 10 -15.97 -4.35 37.84
C PHE A 10 -17.13 -4.54 36.84
N PHE A 11 -18.38 -4.55 37.33
CA PHE A 11 -19.55 -4.70 36.47
C PHE A 11 -19.77 -3.48 35.57
N PHE A 12 -19.42 -2.30 36.06
CA PHE A 12 -19.42 -1.08 35.24
C PHE A 12 -18.42 -1.19 34.06
N ALA A 13 -17.18 -1.59 34.33
CA ALA A 13 -16.16 -1.78 33.29
C ALA A 13 -16.55 -2.85 32.26
N VAL A 14 -17.10 -3.97 32.71
CA VAL A 14 -17.61 -5.01 31.81
C VAL A 14 -18.77 -4.50 30.96
N GLY A 15 -19.70 -3.75 31.53
CA GLY A 15 -20.81 -3.13 30.79
C GLY A 15 -20.33 -2.15 29.72
N VAL A 16 -19.38 -1.29 30.05
CA VAL A 16 -18.77 -0.34 29.13
C VAL A 16 -18.08 -1.09 27.99
N PHE A 17 -17.29 -2.13 28.31
CA PHE A 17 -16.62 -2.95 27.30
C PHE A 17 -17.61 -3.60 26.33
N ILE A 18 -18.70 -4.19 26.84
CA ILE A 18 -19.73 -4.84 26.01
C ILE A 18 -20.38 -3.81 25.07
N VAL A 19 -20.75 -2.65 25.59
CA VAL A 19 -21.41 -1.60 24.78
C VAL A 19 -20.47 -1.09 23.68
N ILE A 20 -19.20 -0.83 24.00
CA ILE A 20 -18.21 -0.36 23.02
C ILE A 20 -17.94 -1.45 21.98
N ALA A 21 -17.76 -2.70 22.40
CA ALA A 21 -17.53 -3.82 21.48
C ALA A 21 -18.72 -4.02 20.54
N PHE A 22 -19.95 -3.97 21.06
CA PHE A 22 -21.18 -4.13 20.28
C PHE A 22 -21.34 -2.98 19.26
N ALA A 23 -21.12 -1.73 19.70
CA ALA A 23 -21.19 -0.56 18.82
C ALA A 23 -20.13 -0.65 17.71
N GLY A 24 -18.89 -1.02 18.04
CA GLY A 24 -17.82 -1.20 17.05
C GLY A 24 -18.12 -2.32 16.05
N LEU A 25 -18.71 -3.44 16.50
CA LEU A 25 -19.12 -4.51 15.61
C LEU A 25 -20.21 -4.07 14.63
N ILE A 26 -21.23 -3.35 15.09
CA ILE A 26 -22.28 -2.81 14.23
C ILE A 26 -21.71 -1.90 13.15
N GLU A 27 -20.70 -1.09 13.49
CA GLU A 27 -20.06 -0.18 12.55
C GLU A 27 -19.18 -0.91 11.51
N ILE A 28 -18.45 -1.95 11.94
CA ILE A 28 -17.46 -2.64 11.09
C ILE A 28 -18.11 -3.69 10.20
N LEU A 29 -19.10 -4.46 10.69
CA LEU A 29 -19.70 -5.58 9.95
C LEU A 29 -20.25 -5.22 8.57
N PRO A 30 -20.94 -4.08 8.36
CA PRO A 30 -21.42 -3.70 7.03
C PRO A 30 -20.31 -3.56 5.99
N ASN A 31 -19.12 -3.11 6.39
CA ASN A 31 -17.97 -2.98 5.48
C ASN A 31 -17.49 -4.33 4.93
N PHE A 32 -17.66 -5.42 5.67
CA PHE A 32 -17.35 -6.77 5.18
C PHE A 32 -18.45 -7.36 4.30
N ALA A 33 -19.69 -6.88 4.45
CA ALA A 33 -20.82 -7.32 3.66
C ALA A 33 -20.94 -6.56 2.32
N GLU A 34 -20.34 -5.39 2.18
CA GLU A 34 -20.40 -4.59 0.96
C GLU A 34 -19.52 -5.18 -0.15
N ALA A 35 -20.12 -5.35 -1.33
CA ALA A 35 -19.37 -5.68 -2.53
C ALA A 35 -18.54 -4.47 -2.99
N SER A 36 -17.26 -4.70 -3.28
CA SER A 36 -16.41 -3.69 -3.92
C SER A 36 -17.00 -3.24 -5.25
N ARG A 37 -16.98 -1.94 -5.52
CA ARG A 37 -17.46 -1.33 -6.78
C ARG A 37 -16.28 -0.72 -7.54
N PRO A 38 -15.44 -1.56 -8.19
CA PRO A 38 -14.29 -1.08 -8.93
C PRO A 38 -14.73 -0.28 -10.17
N ILE A 39 -13.87 0.69 -10.56
CA ILE A 39 -13.99 1.29 -11.89
C ILE A 39 -13.68 0.24 -12.98
N ALA A 40 -14.17 0.49 -14.19
CA ALA A 40 -13.90 -0.39 -15.32
C ALA A 40 -12.39 -0.54 -15.56
N GLY A 41 -11.93 -1.80 -15.68
CA GLY A 41 -10.52 -2.12 -15.95
C GLY A 41 -9.60 -2.09 -14.72
N LEU A 42 -10.10 -1.79 -13.52
CA LEU A 42 -9.27 -1.86 -12.30
C LEU A 42 -8.84 -3.31 -12.03
N LYS A 43 -7.54 -3.52 -11.93
CA LYS A 43 -6.95 -4.81 -11.55
C LYS A 43 -6.50 -4.76 -10.08
N PRO A 44 -6.54 -5.88 -9.35
CA PRO A 44 -5.94 -5.96 -8.03
C PRO A 44 -4.41 -5.73 -8.11
N TYR A 45 -3.82 -5.31 -7.01
CA TYR A 45 -2.37 -5.17 -6.91
C TYR A 45 -1.67 -6.52 -7.11
N THR A 46 -0.55 -6.52 -7.83
CA THR A 46 0.32 -7.70 -7.87
C THR A 46 0.95 -7.95 -6.50
N VAL A 47 1.55 -9.12 -6.31
CA VAL A 47 2.25 -9.42 -5.04
C VAL A 47 3.45 -8.49 -4.84
N LEU A 48 4.13 -8.07 -5.91
CA LEU A 48 5.23 -7.12 -5.84
C LEU A 48 4.72 -5.71 -5.45
N GLU A 49 3.63 -5.26 -6.05
CA GLU A 49 2.98 -3.98 -5.72
C GLU A 49 2.47 -3.97 -4.27
N LEU A 50 1.92 -5.09 -3.77
CA LEU A 50 1.54 -5.23 -2.35
C LEU A 50 2.74 -5.16 -1.42
N ALA A 51 3.86 -5.83 -1.78
CA ALA A 51 5.10 -5.70 -1.02
C ALA A 51 5.57 -4.24 -0.97
N GLY A 52 5.49 -3.52 -2.08
CA GLY A 52 5.78 -2.08 -2.14
C GLY A 52 4.82 -1.23 -1.31
N LYS A 53 3.52 -1.55 -1.32
CA LYS A 53 2.52 -0.91 -0.44
C LYS A 53 2.85 -1.16 1.04
N ASN A 54 3.38 -2.32 1.38
CA ASN A 54 3.81 -2.64 2.73
C ASN A 54 5.05 -1.85 3.16
N VAL A 55 6.03 -1.65 2.24
CA VAL A 55 7.17 -0.73 2.46
C VAL A 55 6.67 0.70 2.67
N TYR A 56 5.73 1.18 1.84
CA TYR A 56 5.12 2.51 1.97
C TYR A 56 4.46 2.73 3.35
N LYS A 57 3.77 1.71 3.87
CA LYS A 57 3.19 1.72 5.22
C LYS A 57 4.26 1.69 6.31
N LYS A 58 5.24 0.77 6.18
CA LYS A 58 6.35 0.56 7.13
C LYS A 58 7.16 1.84 7.35
N ASP A 59 7.54 2.49 6.27
CA ASP A 59 8.36 3.70 6.30
C ASP A 59 7.52 4.98 6.47
N THR A 60 6.24 4.82 6.80
CA THR A 60 5.31 5.91 7.16
C THR A 60 5.19 7.03 6.12
N CYS A 61 5.34 6.70 4.83
CA CYS A 61 5.22 7.67 3.73
C CYS A 61 3.87 8.41 3.75
N ILE A 62 2.81 7.72 4.21
CA ILE A 62 1.47 8.28 4.39
C ILE A 62 1.41 9.46 5.36
N ALA A 63 2.39 9.60 6.27
CA ALA A 63 2.45 10.72 7.20
C ALA A 63 2.75 12.07 6.51
N CYS A 64 3.41 12.02 5.35
CA CYS A 64 3.81 13.21 4.58
C CYS A 64 3.10 13.31 3.22
N HIS A 65 2.70 12.18 2.63
CA HIS A 65 2.07 12.09 1.32
C HIS A 65 0.64 11.59 1.41
N SER A 66 -0.28 12.25 0.69
CA SER A 66 -1.64 11.75 0.48
C SER A 66 -1.74 10.96 -0.82
N GLN A 67 -2.82 10.21 -0.98
CA GLN A 67 -3.20 9.50 -2.21
C GLN A 67 -4.69 9.74 -2.48
N LEU A 68 -5.12 11.01 -2.49
CA LEU A 68 -6.49 11.42 -2.74
C LEU A 68 -6.51 12.83 -3.32
N ILE A 69 -6.80 12.95 -4.61
CA ILE A 69 -6.97 14.23 -5.30
C ILE A 69 -8.43 14.65 -5.15
N ARG A 70 -8.68 15.73 -4.41
CA ARG A 70 -10.02 16.26 -4.16
C ARG A 70 -10.53 17.08 -5.36
N PRO A 71 -11.87 17.29 -5.49
CA PRO A 71 -12.46 18.02 -6.61
C PRO A 71 -12.30 19.56 -6.50
N PHE A 72 -11.10 20.02 -6.11
CA PHE A 72 -10.75 21.43 -6.10
C PHE A 72 -9.86 21.76 -7.29
N LYS A 73 -10.14 22.89 -7.96
CA LYS A 73 -9.37 23.31 -9.13
C LYS A 73 -7.87 23.38 -8.87
N SER A 74 -7.46 23.87 -7.71
CA SER A 74 -6.04 23.93 -7.31
C SER A 74 -5.37 22.57 -7.19
N GLU A 75 -6.12 21.51 -6.85
CA GLU A 75 -5.59 20.16 -6.78
C GLU A 75 -5.57 19.47 -8.13
N THR A 76 -6.64 19.61 -8.90
CA THR A 76 -6.74 19.01 -10.23
C THR A 76 -5.75 19.63 -11.21
N ASP A 77 -5.49 20.93 -11.12
CA ASP A 77 -4.46 21.62 -11.93
C ASP A 77 -3.04 21.14 -11.57
N ARG A 78 -2.81 20.77 -10.31
CA ARG A 78 -1.50 20.35 -9.82
C ARG A 78 -1.21 18.87 -9.96
N TYR A 79 -2.19 18.01 -9.69
CA TYR A 79 -2.00 16.56 -9.54
C TYR A 79 -2.71 15.75 -10.64
N GLY A 80 -3.62 16.35 -11.38
CA GLY A 80 -4.39 15.69 -12.43
C GLY A 80 -5.82 15.33 -12.00
N GLN A 81 -6.39 14.34 -12.62
CA GLN A 81 -7.79 13.97 -12.45
C GLN A 81 -8.16 13.65 -11.00
N VAL A 82 -9.36 14.06 -10.59
CA VAL A 82 -9.97 13.75 -9.28
C VAL A 82 -9.95 12.25 -9.02
N SER A 83 -9.66 11.89 -7.80
CA SER A 83 -9.68 10.50 -7.34
C SER A 83 -11.12 10.00 -7.21
N LEU A 84 -11.43 8.87 -7.85
CA LEU A 84 -12.74 8.26 -7.79
C LEU A 84 -12.76 7.14 -6.73
N SER A 85 -13.86 6.98 -6.00
CA SER A 85 -13.99 5.95 -4.96
C SER A 85 -13.75 4.54 -5.49
N GLY A 86 -14.19 4.26 -6.71
CA GLY A 86 -13.99 2.96 -7.35
C GLY A 86 -12.55 2.60 -7.69
N GLU A 87 -11.61 3.57 -7.70
CA GLU A 87 -10.18 3.32 -7.90
C GLU A 87 -9.55 2.61 -6.69
N TYR A 88 -10.14 2.78 -5.50
CA TYR A 88 -9.69 2.18 -4.24
C TYR A 88 -10.42 0.88 -3.88
N ALA A 89 -11.23 0.33 -4.79
CA ALA A 89 -12.10 -0.81 -4.50
C ALA A 89 -11.36 -2.03 -3.91
N TYR A 90 -10.07 -2.19 -4.23
CA TYR A 90 -9.22 -3.26 -3.73
C TYR A 90 -8.18 -2.80 -2.70
N ASP A 91 -8.26 -1.55 -2.25
CA ASP A 91 -7.36 -1.04 -1.21
C ASP A 91 -7.84 -1.43 0.19
N ARG A 92 -6.93 -2.03 0.95
CA ARG A 92 -7.11 -2.36 2.36
C ARG A 92 -5.77 -2.22 3.08
N PRO A 93 -5.60 -1.25 3.98
CA PRO A 93 -6.44 -0.08 4.21
C PRO A 93 -6.33 0.97 3.09
N PHE A 94 -7.23 1.95 3.10
CA PHE A 94 -7.09 3.16 2.29
C PHE A 94 -5.92 4.00 2.81
N LEU A 95 -5.10 4.51 1.89
CA LEU A 95 -3.92 5.31 2.21
C LEU A 95 -4.09 6.78 1.78
N TRP A 96 -5.29 7.30 1.94
CA TRP A 96 -5.63 8.66 1.49
C TRP A 96 -4.76 9.75 2.11
N GLY A 97 -4.37 9.58 3.38
CA GLY A 97 -3.63 10.57 4.14
C GLY A 97 -4.48 11.80 4.51
N SER A 98 -4.09 12.47 5.58
CA SER A 98 -4.74 13.71 6.05
C SER A 98 -3.84 14.94 5.96
N LYS A 99 -2.57 14.75 5.58
CA LYS A 99 -1.56 15.80 5.53
C LYS A 99 -0.76 15.70 4.21
N ARG A 100 -0.29 16.84 3.71
CA ARG A 100 0.56 16.96 2.54
C ARG A 100 1.81 17.80 2.87
N THR A 101 2.71 17.24 3.65
CA THR A 101 4.07 17.77 3.80
C THR A 101 4.82 17.61 2.48
N GLY A 102 4.61 16.48 1.80
CA GLY A 102 4.96 16.24 0.40
C GLY A 102 3.72 16.29 -0.52
N PRO A 103 3.91 16.16 -1.85
CA PRO A 103 2.81 16.16 -2.82
C PRO A 103 1.91 14.93 -2.69
N ASP A 104 0.69 15.03 -3.24
CA ASP A 104 -0.16 13.86 -3.46
C ASP A 104 0.47 12.89 -4.46
N LEU A 105 0.35 11.58 -4.20
CA LEU A 105 0.98 10.53 -5.00
C LEU A 105 0.00 9.71 -5.83
N HIS A 106 -1.31 9.99 -5.78
CA HIS A 106 -2.31 9.13 -6.44
C HIS A 106 -2.12 8.99 -7.95
N ARG A 107 -1.48 9.98 -8.61
CA ARG A 107 -1.19 9.96 -10.05
C ARG A 107 0.31 9.97 -10.36
N VAL A 108 1.16 9.63 -9.39
CA VAL A 108 2.61 9.78 -9.52
C VAL A 108 3.19 8.91 -10.64
N GLY A 109 2.64 7.74 -10.88
CA GLY A 109 3.05 6.83 -11.95
C GLY A 109 2.77 7.33 -13.37
N ASN A 110 2.00 8.45 -13.52
CA ASN A 110 1.76 9.06 -14.83
C ASN A 110 2.86 10.04 -15.26
N TYR A 111 3.65 10.57 -14.32
CA TYR A 111 4.59 11.66 -14.62
C TYR A 111 6.00 11.50 -14.03
N ARG A 112 6.23 10.42 -13.27
CA ARG A 112 7.57 10.11 -12.75
C ARG A 112 8.02 8.74 -13.25
N THR A 113 9.30 8.69 -13.62
CA THR A 113 9.94 7.49 -14.14
C THR A 113 10.59 6.67 -13.03
N THR A 114 10.89 5.41 -13.30
CA THR A 114 11.58 4.50 -12.37
C THR A 114 12.90 5.08 -11.87
N ASP A 115 13.73 5.62 -12.76
CA ASP A 115 15.01 6.22 -12.40
C ASP A 115 14.85 7.51 -11.58
N TRP A 116 13.78 8.28 -11.81
CA TRP A 116 13.46 9.43 -10.97
C TRP A 116 13.13 8.99 -9.55
N HIS A 117 12.30 7.94 -9.39
CA HIS A 117 11.96 7.39 -8.06
C HIS A 117 13.18 6.83 -7.36
N GLU A 118 14.06 6.12 -8.07
CA GLU A 118 15.32 5.61 -7.55
C GLU A 118 16.17 6.73 -6.96
N ASN A 119 16.46 7.78 -7.73
CA ASN A 119 17.25 8.92 -7.29
C ASN A 119 16.60 9.67 -6.14
N HIS A 120 15.26 9.85 -6.19
CA HIS A 120 14.52 10.55 -5.16
C HIS A 120 14.52 9.81 -3.82
N MET A 121 14.46 8.47 -3.82
CA MET A 121 14.57 7.67 -2.60
C MET A 121 16.00 7.62 -2.06
N TRP A 122 17.01 7.63 -2.94
CA TRP A 122 18.40 7.64 -2.55
C TRP A 122 18.82 8.98 -1.91
N ASP A 123 18.51 10.08 -2.57
CA ASP A 123 18.73 11.43 -2.08
C ASP A 123 17.66 12.39 -2.65
N PRO A 124 16.61 12.70 -1.87
CA PRO A 124 15.53 13.58 -2.33
C PRO A 124 16.02 14.97 -2.77
N LYS A 125 17.11 15.48 -2.18
CA LYS A 125 17.64 16.80 -2.50
C LYS A 125 18.36 16.84 -3.86
N SER A 126 18.80 15.70 -4.36
CA SER A 126 19.45 15.62 -5.68
C SER A 126 18.47 15.96 -6.83
N VAL A 127 17.18 15.69 -6.66
CA VAL A 127 16.13 15.97 -7.65
C VAL A 127 15.21 17.12 -7.25
N VAL A 128 15.12 17.42 -5.95
CA VAL A 128 14.37 18.56 -5.40
C VAL A 128 15.21 19.24 -4.32
N PRO A 129 16.03 20.26 -4.66
CA PRO A 129 17.02 20.85 -3.73
C PRO A 129 16.47 21.33 -2.39
N GLN A 130 15.20 21.77 -2.36
CA GLN A 130 14.52 22.24 -1.14
C GLN A 130 13.76 21.14 -0.40
N SER A 131 13.93 19.87 -0.78
CA SER A 131 13.21 18.75 -0.16
C SER A 131 13.58 18.61 1.31
N ILE A 132 12.55 18.43 2.15
CA ILE A 132 12.69 18.03 3.56
C ILE A 132 12.49 16.52 3.76
N MET A 133 12.18 15.79 2.68
CA MET A 133 12.03 14.34 2.71
C MET A 133 13.36 13.69 3.12
N PRO A 134 13.38 12.74 4.07
CA PRO A 134 14.59 12.01 4.41
C PRO A 134 15.03 11.08 3.27
N ALA A 135 16.31 10.73 3.24
CA ALA A 135 16.84 9.73 2.33
C ALA A 135 16.52 8.32 2.84
N TYR A 136 16.05 7.44 1.95
CA TYR A 136 15.65 6.07 2.26
C TYR A 136 16.66 5.04 1.73
N LYS A 137 17.95 5.27 1.99
CA LYS A 137 19.04 4.42 1.48
C LYS A 137 18.93 2.96 1.91
N HIS A 138 18.30 2.69 3.06
CA HIS A 138 18.08 1.34 3.56
C HIS A 138 17.21 0.48 2.64
N MET A 139 16.32 1.07 1.83
CA MET A 139 15.50 0.35 0.87
C MET A 139 16.32 -0.35 -0.23
N PHE A 140 17.55 0.13 -0.49
CA PHE A 140 18.44 -0.44 -1.50
C PHE A 140 19.14 -1.72 -1.03
N THR A 141 19.24 -1.90 0.29
CA THR A 141 19.89 -3.06 0.93
C THR A 141 18.89 -4.04 1.55
N ASN A 142 17.79 -3.52 2.12
CA ASN A 142 16.75 -4.34 2.72
C ASN A 142 15.98 -5.13 1.67
N ARG A 143 15.45 -6.30 2.05
CA ARG A 143 14.66 -7.17 1.17
C ARG A 143 13.17 -6.99 1.43
N ALA A 144 12.39 -6.92 0.36
CA ALA A 144 10.94 -6.86 0.42
C ALA A 144 10.38 -8.19 0.94
N ASP A 145 9.38 -8.11 1.83
CA ASP A 145 8.70 -9.29 2.37
C ASP A 145 7.60 -9.79 1.41
N ILE A 146 8.02 -10.58 0.44
CA ILE A 146 7.13 -11.19 -0.57
C ILE A 146 6.18 -12.21 0.06
N LYS A 147 6.58 -12.89 1.16
CA LYS A 147 5.73 -13.89 1.81
C LYS A 147 4.52 -13.23 2.47
N THR A 148 4.73 -12.17 3.21
CA THR A 148 3.63 -11.39 3.82
C THR A 148 2.74 -10.78 2.75
N ALA A 149 3.28 -10.20 1.69
CA ALA A 149 2.50 -9.67 0.58
C ALA A 149 1.66 -10.74 -0.14
N TYR A 150 2.20 -11.94 -0.32
CA TYR A 150 1.44 -13.06 -0.89
C TYR A 150 0.30 -13.51 0.04
N ALA A 151 0.55 -13.61 1.35
CA ALA A 151 -0.48 -13.95 2.34
C ALA A 151 -1.59 -12.87 2.39
N GLU A 152 -1.22 -11.60 2.22
CA GLU A 152 -2.17 -10.49 2.10
C GLU A 152 -3.05 -10.64 0.85
N ALA A 153 -2.48 -11.00 -0.31
CA ALA A 153 -3.22 -11.28 -1.53
C ALA A 153 -4.21 -12.46 -1.36
N VAL A 154 -3.80 -13.53 -0.66
CA VAL A 154 -4.68 -14.66 -0.30
C VAL A 154 -5.85 -14.20 0.57
N THR A 155 -5.57 -13.36 1.56
CA THR A 155 -6.58 -12.79 2.46
C THR A 155 -7.56 -11.92 1.69
N PHE A 156 -7.07 -11.07 0.79
CA PHE A 156 -7.92 -10.23 -0.05
C PHE A 156 -8.82 -11.04 -0.98
N LYS A 157 -8.29 -12.13 -1.56
CA LYS A 157 -9.08 -13.07 -2.36
C LYS A 157 -10.19 -13.72 -1.54
N ASN A 158 -9.86 -14.28 -0.37
CA ASN A 158 -10.76 -15.13 0.38
C ASN A 158 -11.79 -14.36 1.22
N ILE A 159 -11.41 -13.21 1.79
CA ILE A 159 -12.27 -12.43 2.69
C ILE A 159 -13.00 -11.32 1.95
N PHE A 160 -12.30 -10.62 1.05
CA PHE A 160 -12.85 -9.44 0.36
C PHE A 160 -13.25 -9.71 -1.09
N ALA A 161 -13.25 -10.98 -1.52
CA ALA A 161 -13.62 -11.38 -2.89
C ALA A 161 -12.87 -10.58 -3.98
N THR A 162 -11.63 -10.16 -3.70
CA THR A 162 -10.79 -9.48 -4.69
C THR A 162 -10.47 -10.45 -5.83
N PRO A 163 -10.60 -10.06 -7.12
CA PRO A 163 -10.53 -10.95 -8.26
C PRO A 163 -9.09 -11.38 -8.61
N TYR A 164 -8.42 -12.02 -7.68
CA TYR A 164 -7.15 -12.70 -7.95
C TYR A 164 -7.38 -14.03 -8.68
N GLY A 165 -6.45 -14.37 -9.57
CA GLY A 165 -6.46 -15.64 -10.29
C GLY A 165 -6.31 -16.87 -9.40
N ASP A 166 -6.46 -18.07 -9.99
CA ASP A 166 -6.39 -19.34 -9.26
C ASP A 166 -4.97 -19.72 -8.81
N GLU A 167 -3.97 -19.00 -9.29
CA GLU A 167 -2.59 -19.11 -8.83
C GLU A 167 -2.37 -18.60 -7.40
N ILE A 168 -3.25 -17.72 -6.89
CA ILE A 168 -3.19 -17.25 -5.51
C ILE A 168 -3.99 -18.19 -4.62
N LYS A 169 -3.27 -19.03 -3.87
CA LYS A 169 -3.82 -20.06 -2.94
C LYS A 169 -3.12 -19.97 -1.60
N GLY A 170 -3.82 -20.33 -0.52
CA GLY A 170 -3.32 -20.26 0.86
C GLY A 170 -2.32 -21.37 1.24
N THR A 171 -1.60 -21.97 0.30
CA THR A 171 -0.62 -23.04 0.57
C THR A 171 0.81 -22.53 0.41
N LYS A 172 1.75 -23.14 1.13
CA LYS A 172 3.18 -22.78 1.05
C LYS A 172 3.74 -23.08 -0.35
N GLU A 173 3.35 -24.19 -0.94
CA GLU A 173 3.75 -24.62 -2.27
C GLU A 173 3.32 -23.62 -3.34
N ALA A 174 2.09 -23.08 -3.25
CA ALA A 174 1.60 -22.06 -4.17
C ALA A 174 2.37 -20.73 -4.02
N CYS A 175 2.74 -20.36 -2.78
CA CYS A 175 3.58 -19.20 -2.54
C CYS A 175 4.97 -19.35 -3.19
N GLU A 176 5.62 -20.49 -3.01
CA GLU A 176 6.93 -20.75 -3.64
C GLU A 176 6.83 -20.81 -5.17
N ALA A 177 5.78 -21.44 -5.70
CA ALA A 177 5.53 -21.48 -7.15
C ALA A 177 5.25 -20.11 -7.77
N TYR A 178 4.78 -19.13 -6.98
CA TYR A 178 4.49 -17.77 -7.44
C TYR A 178 5.73 -16.86 -7.47
N LYS A 179 6.78 -17.17 -6.70
CA LYS A 179 8.01 -16.37 -6.62
C LYS A 179 8.66 -16.05 -7.97
N PRO A 180 8.78 -16.98 -8.93
CA PRO A 180 9.35 -16.65 -10.25
C PRO A 180 8.60 -15.52 -10.96
N LYS A 181 7.27 -15.48 -10.85
CA LYS A 181 6.43 -14.42 -11.45
C LYS A 181 6.73 -13.05 -10.83
N VAL A 182 6.88 -13.01 -9.50
CA VAL A 182 7.27 -11.77 -8.79
C VAL A 182 8.69 -11.34 -9.20
N LEU A 183 9.60 -12.28 -9.38
CA LEU A 183 10.97 -12.00 -9.80
C LEU A 183 11.05 -11.47 -11.24
N GLU A 184 10.22 -11.97 -12.15
CA GLU A 184 10.12 -11.44 -13.51
C GLU A 184 9.64 -9.99 -13.51
N GLU A 185 8.60 -9.68 -12.74
CA GLU A 185 8.11 -8.31 -12.57
C GLU A 185 9.21 -7.40 -11.96
N ALA A 186 9.91 -7.88 -10.94
CA ALA A 186 11.03 -7.16 -10.32
C ALA A 186 12.17 -6.89 -11.31
N LYS A 187 12.50 -7.83 -12.20
CA LYS A 187 13.51 -7.66 -13.25
C LYS A 187 13.12 -6.58 -14.25
N LEU A 188 11.84 -6.49 -14.63
CA LEU A 188 11.37 -5.44 -15.53
C LEU A 188 11.59 -4.04 -14.93
N ILE A 189 11.29 -3.88 -13.63
CA ILE A 189 11.52 -2.61 -12.94
C ILE A 189 13.00 -2.33 -12.77
N ALA A 190 13.79 -3.33 -12.36
CA ALA A 190 15.23 -3.19 -12.17
C ALA A 190 15.98 -2.87 -13.48
N ALA A 191 15.45 -3.26 -14.63
CA ALA A 191 16.05 -2.93 -15.92
C ALA A 191 16.14 -1.41 -16.15
N ASP A 192 15.13 -0.67 -15.73
CA ASP A 192 15.04 0.80 -15.85
C ASP A 192 15.79 1.56 -14.76
N MET A 193 16.30 0.87 -13.73
CA MET A 193 17.08 1.46 -12.65
C MET A 193 18.54 1.66 -13.07
N LYS A 194 19.26 2.52 -12.35
CA LYS A 194 20.70 2.79 -12.58
C LYS A 194 21.61 2.09 -11.59
N ASN A 195 21.15 1.80 -10.40
CA ASN A 195 21.94 1.18 -9.33
C ASN A 195 22.28 -0.27 -9.67
N GLN A 196 23.57 -0.55 -9.85
CA GLN A 196 24.05 -1.88 -10.24
C GLN A 196 23.87 -2.92 -9.12
N ASP A 197 24.05 -2.52 -7.85
CA ASP A 197 23.89 -3.44 -6.72
C ASP A 197 22.45 -3.97 -6.62
N VAL A 198 21.45 -3.11 -6.93
CA VAL A 198 20.04 -3.50 -6.99
C VAL A 198 19.80 -4.48 -8.13
N LYS A 199 20.35 -4.22 -9.32
CA LYS A 199 20.26 -5.14 -10.48
C LYS A 199 20.87 -6.51 -10.17
N ASP A 200 22.05 -6.51 -9.56
CA ASP A 200 22.77 -7.74 -9.19
C ASP A 200 22.02 -8.54 -8.13
N ALA A 201 21.38 -7.86 -7.16
CA ALA A 201 20.54 -8.50 -6.17
C ALA A 201 19.32 -9.18 -6.84
N VAL A 202 18.63 -8.47 -7.73
CA VAL A 202 17.48 -9.03 -8.47
C VAL A 202 17.90 -10.19 -9.35
N ALA A 203 19.07 -10.13 -10.00
CA ALA A 203 19.61 -11.23 -10.80
C ALA A 203 19.87 -12.49 -9.96
N LYS A 204 20.24 -12.32 -8.67
CA LYS A 204 20.41 -13.41 -7.69
C LYS A 204 19.10 -13.93 -7.10
N GLY A 205 17.96 -13.35 -7.48
CA GLY A 205 16.63 -13.73 -6.98
C GLY A 205 16.22 -13.03 -5.67
N GLU A 206 16.95 -12.01 -5.24
CA GLU A 206 16.64 -11.18 -4.09
C GLU A 206 15.94 -9.89 -4.54
N ILE A 207 14.86 -9.49 -3.89
CA ILE A 207 14.09 -8.30 -4.28
C ILE A 207 14.29 -7.21 -3.23
N PRO A 208 15.11 -6.16 -3.51
CA PRO A 208 15.24 -5.01 -2.62
C PRO A 208 13.92 -4.25 -2.45
N GLU A 209 13.73 -3.63 -1.28
CA GLU A 209 12.52 -2.84 -0.98
C GLU A 209 12.30 -1.69 -1.98
N ILE A 210 13.39 -1.12 -2.52
CA ILE A 210 13.30 -0.06 -3.54
C ILE A 210 12.59 -0.52 -4.81
N VAL A 211 12.80 -1.76 -5.24
CA VAL A 211 12.13 -2.32 -6.43
C VAL A 211 10.63 -2.48 -6.17
N ALA A 212 10.28 -2.98 -4.99
CA ALA A 212 8.89 -3.18 -4.60
C ALA A 212 8.13 -1.85 -4.46
N ILE A 213 8.72 -0.84 -3.79
CA ILE A 213 8.05 0.46 -3.64
C ILE A 213 7.91 1.19 -4.98
N ILE A 214 8.87 1.07 -5.89
CA ILE A 214 8.75 1.64 -7.25
C ILE A 214 7.63 0.92 -8.03
N ALA A 215 7.49 -0.41 -7.91
CA ALA A 215 6.36 -1.14 -8.49
C ALA A 215 5.03 -0.55 -8.02
N TYR A 216 4.88 -0.33 -6.72
CA TYR A 216 3.70 0.28 -6.13
C TYR A 216 3.46 1.70 -6.63
N LEU A 217 4.49 2.57 -6.64
CA LEU A 217 4.34 3.96 -7.09
C LEU A 217 4.01 4.05 -8.59
N ASN A 218 4.60 3.22 -9.42
CA ASN A 218 4.29 3.14 -10.86
C ASN A 218 2.86 2.67 -11.13
N ARG A 219 2.21 1.99 -10.17
CA ARG A 219 0.82 1.58 -10.24
C ARG A 219 -0.16 2.73 -10.01
N LEU A 220 0.25 3.78 -9.28
CA LEU A 220 -0.58 4.94 -8.94
C LEU A 220 -0.72 5.87 -10.16
N LYS A 221 -1.77 5.63 -10.97
CA LYS A 221 -2.00 6.29 -12.27
C LYS A 221 -3.41 6.88 -12.39
#